data_99d4af69f4502f604566751ae0cca7de
#
_entry.id   99d4af69f4502f604566751ae0cca7de
#
_cell.length_a   1.000
_cell.length_b   1.000
_cell.length_c   1.000
_cell.angle_alpha   90.00
_cell.angle_beta   90.00
_cell.angle_gamma   90.00
#
_symmetry.space_group_name_H-M   'P 1'
#
loop_
_entity.id
_entity.type
_entity.pdbx_description
1 polymer ?
#
loop_
_entity_poly.entity_id
_entity_poly.type
_entity_poly.pdbx_seq_one_letter_code
_entity_poly.pdbx_strand_id
1 'polypeptide(L)'
;MKKKYEKNELILFFSIMFFILIIIVFIFLWYKKISVYKIFSGVVYKDNVLEVIVSEDDLKLFYKNKVIYIEDKSYKLDILKVNKNILKREEMKYSSVFINIEFTDMYKLNDVIILSIRDKGVRLIEIFKIIWEE
;
A
#
# COMPACT_ATOMS: atom_id res chain seq x y z
N MET A 1 49.17 19.25 27.76
CA MET A 1 49.09 19.13 26.30
C MET A 1 48.51 17.81 25.83
N LYS A 2 48.88 16.70 26.43
CA LYS A 2 48.33 15.36 26.06
C LYS A 2 46.83 15.29 26.19
N LYS A 3 46.22 15.90 27.20
CA LYS A 3 44.73 15.88 27.40
C LYS A 3 43.98 16.64 26.31
N LYS A 4 44.55 17.64 25.70
CA LYS A 4 43.92 18.40 24.59
C LYS A 4 43.87 17.57 23.30
N TYR A 5 44.93 16.83 23.02
CA TYR A 5 44.98 15.97 21.83
C TYR A 5 44.06 14.78 21.95
N GLU A 6 43.99 14.16 23.13
CA GLU A 6 43.08 13.01 23.38
C GLU A 6 41.64 13.47 23.23
N LYS A 7 41.28 14.64 23.72
CA LYS A 7 39.92 15.18 23.61
C LYS A 7 39.55 15.50 22.15
N ASN A 8 40.48 16.04 21.37
CA ASN A 8 40.26 16.34 19.97
C ASN A 8 40.13 15.03 19.13
N GLU A 9 40.96 14.03 19.42
CA GLU A 9 40.89 12.74 18.78
C GLU A 9 39.57 12.04 19.08
N LEU A 10 39.08 12.14 20.31
CA LEU A 10 37.82 11.55 20.73
C LEU A 10 36.65 12.23 20.02
N ILE A 11 36.63 13.55 19.94
CA ILE A 11 35.63 14.33 19.23
C ILE A 11 35.63 13.98 17.74
N LEU A 12 36.83 13.88 17.15
CA LEU A 12 36.97 13.48 15.74
C LEU A 12 36.44 12.07 15.50
N PHE A 13 36.76 11.13 16.40
CA PHE A 13 36.30 9.76 16.33
C PHE A 13 34.76 9.69 16.36
N PHE A 14 34.13 10.36 17.32
CA PHE A 14 32.68 10.42 17.43
C PHE A 14 32.02 11.09 16.22
N SER A 15 32.63 12.14 15.68
CA SER A 15 32.16 12.82 14.48
C SER A 15 32.17 11.90 13.27
N ILE A 16 33.20 11.13 13.09
CA ILE A 16 33.33 10.16 12.00
C ILE A 16 32.30 9.04 12.16
N MET A 17 32.15 8.50 13.37
CA MET A 17 31.16 7.47 13.66
C MET A 17 29.75 7.95 13.40
N PHE A 18 29.42 9.17 13.81
CA PHE A 18 28.12 9.78 13.57
C PHE A 18 27.85 9.98 12.07
N PHE A 19 28.84 10.43 11.33
CA PHE A 19 28.75 10.62 9.88
C PHE A 19 28.52 9.28 9.15
N ILE A 20 29.22 8.23 9.55
CA ILE A 20 29.03 6.88 9.00
C ILE A 20 27.61 6.40 9.30
N LEU A 21 27.11 6.62 10.51
CA LEU A 21 25.75 6.26 10.89
C LEU A 21 24.71 6.94 10.00
N ILE A 22 24.89 8.25 9.74
CA ILE A 22 24.00 9.02 8.85
C ILE A 22 24.00 8.43 7.43
N ILE A 23 25.18 8.07 6.92
CA ILE A 23 25.31 7.45 5.59
C ILE A 23 24.57 6.13 5.53
N ILE A 24 24.71 5.28 6.55
CA ILE A 24 24.03 3.99 6.62
C ILE A 24 22.52 4.17 6.65
N VAL A 25 22.02 5.09 7.45
CA VAL A 25 20.57 5.40 7.53
C VAL A 25 20.07 5.91 6.18
N PHE A 26 20.82 6.77 5.52
CA PHE A 26 20.47 7.33 4.21
C PHE A 26 20.38 6.25 3.14
N ILE A 27 21.34 5.33 3.12
CA ILE A 27 21.33 4.19 2.19
C ILE A 27 20.13 3.28 2.47
N PHE A 28 19.84 3.02 3.74
CA PHE A 28 18.69 2.22 4.15
C PHE A 28 17.37 2.83 3.64
N LEU A 29 17.18 4.13 3.83
CA LEU A 29 16.00 4.86 3.37
C LEU A 29 15.88 4.87 1.84
N TRP A 30 17.02 4.91 1.15
CA TRP A 30 17.04 4.91 -0.31
C TRP A 30 16.57 3.58 -0.89
N TYR A 31 17.02 2.46 -0.33
CA TYR A 31 16.75 1.14 -0.88
C TYR A 31 15.48 0.49 -0.33
N LYS A 32 15.03 0.88 0.84
CA LYS A 32 13.86 0.27 1.43
C LYS A 32 12.59 0.66 0.69
N LYS A 33 11.84 -0.36 0.26
CA LYS A 33 10.53 -0.18 -0.34
C LYS A 33 9.44 -0.48 0.68
N ILE A 34 8.43 0.39 0.74
CA ILE A 34 7.25 0.18 1.57
C ILE A 34 6.12 -0.27 0.66
N SER A 35 5.40 -1.31 1.07
CA SER A 35 4.18 -1.71 0.39
C SER A 35 3.07 -0.72 0.71
N VAL A 36 2.46 -0.15 -0.33
CA VAL A 36 1.33 0.75 -0.20
C VAL A 36 0.07 -0.03 -0.54
N TYR A 37 -0.96 0.11 0.31
CA TYR A 37 -2.25 -0.54 0.11
C TYR A 37 -3.29 0.49 -0.25
N LYS A 38 -4.12 0.17 -1.24
CA LYS A 38 -5.27 0.98 -1.61
C LYS A 38 -6.53 0.35 -1.05
N ILE A 39 -7.39 1.16 -0.45
CA ILE A 39 -8.58 0.70 0.27
C ILE A 39 -9.81 0.89 -0.62
N PHE A 40 -10.66 -0.13 -0.68
CA PHE A 40 -11.91 -0.14 -1.42
C PHE A 40 -13.05 -0.59 -0.53
N SER A 41 -14.26 -0.15 -0.86
CA SER A 41 -15.49 -0.64 -0.24
C SER A 41 -16.19 -1.59 -1.19
N GLY A 42 -16.61 -2.74 -0.68
CA GLY A 42 -17.38 -3.71 -1.43
C GLY A 42 -18.69 -4.05 -0.72
N VAL A 43 -19.66 -4.53 -1.48
CA VAL A 43 -20.95 -4.98 -0.96
C VAL A 43 -21.14 -6.44 -1.28
N VAL A 44 -21.60 -7.22 -0.30
CA VAL A 44 -21.90 -8.63 -0.51
C VAL A 44 -23.14 -8.74 -1.39
N TYR A 45 -22.97 -9.21 -2.62
CA TYR A 45 -24.01 -9.30 -3.65
C TYR A 45 -24.77 -10.62 -3.57
N LYS A 46 -24.03 -11.72 -3.43
CA LYS A 46 -24.55 -13.09 -3.27
C LYS A 46 -23.65 -13.83 -2.29
N ASP A 47 -24.00 -15.06 -1.97
CA ASP A 47 -23.14 -15.93 -1.17
C ASP A 47 -21.76 -16.03 -1.81
N ASN A 48 -20.72 -15.63 -1.08
CA ASN A 48 -19.33 -15.65 -1.51
C ASN A 48 -19.00 -14.72 -2.70
N VAL A 49 -19.88 -13.78 -3.04
CA VAL A 49 -19.62 -12.82 -4.13
C VAL A 49 -19.66 -11.39 -3.60
N LEU A 50 -18.56 -10.67 -3.81
CA LEU A 50 -18.40 -9.29 -3.42
C LEU A 50 -18.43 -8.39 -4.67
N GLU A 51 -19.23 -7.34 -4.64
CA GLU A 51 -19.27 -6.33 -5.69
C GLU A 51 -18.50 -5.10 -5.25
N VAL A 52 -17.50 -4.69 -6.05
CA VAL A 52 -16.69 -3.51 -5.79
C VAL A 52 -16.77 -2.57 -6.97
N ILE A 53 -17.09 -1.30 -6.71
CA ILE A 53 -17.10 -0.26 -7.75
C ILE A 53 -15.76 0.45 -7.74
N VAL A 54 -15.08 0.44 -8.87
CA VAL A 54 -13.72 0.97 -9.01
C VAL A 54 -13.61 1.87 -10.24
N SER A 55 -12.68 2.82 -10.19
CA SER A 55 -12.33 3.62 -11.35
C SER A 55 -11.56 2.78 -12.38
N GLU A 56 -11.43 3.29 -13.60
CA GLU A 56 -10.69 2.60 -14.66
C GLU A 56 -9.22 2.34 -14.28
N ASP A 57 -8.58 3.28 -13.62
CA ASP A 57 -7.20 3.12 -13.14
C ASP A 57 -7.09 2.06 -12.06
N ASP A 58 -8.04 2.02 -11.14
CA ASP A 58 -8.07 1.04 -10.06
C ASP A 58 -8.40 -0.37 -10.56
N LEU A 59 -9.14 -0.47 -11.67
CA LEU A 59 -9.44 -1.76 -12.30
C LEU A 59 -8.16 -2.48 -12.72
N LYS A 60 -7.17 -1.75 -13.20
CA LYS A 60 -5.86 -2.31 -13.54
C LYS A 60 -5.18 -2.94 -12.33
N LEU A 61 -5.38 -2.35 -11.17
CA LEU A 61 -4.83 -2.85 -9.91
C LEU A 61 -5.42 -4.23 -9.56
N PHE A 62 -6.72 -4.41 -9.77
CA PHE A 62 -7.39 -5.69 -9.56
C PHE A 62 -6.89 -6.78 -10.50
N TYR A 63 -6.62 -6.46 -11.75
CA TYR A 63 -6.05 -7.43 -12.70
C TYR A 63 -4.61 -7.82 -12.38
N LYS A 64 -3.87 -6.91 -11.76
CA LYS A 64 -2.45 -7.08 -11.47
C LYS A 64 -2.19 -7.90 -10.21
N ASN A 65 -3.11 -7.88 -9.26
CA ASN A 65 -2.95 -8.52 -7.97
C ASN A 65 -3.67 -9.87 -7.93
N LYS A 66 -3.09 -10.82 -7.20
CA LYS A 66 -3.67 -12.16 -7.00
C LYS A 66 -4.27 -12.36 -5.63
N VAL A 67 -4.08 -11.40 -4.73
CA VAL A 67 -4.49 -11.49 -3.34
C VAL A 67 -5.12 -10.17 -2.90
N ILE A 68 -6.20 -10.27 -2.14
CA ILE A 68 -6.82 -9.13 -1.46
C ILE A 68 -6.81 -9.37 0.04
N TYR A 69 -6.88 -8.30 0.81
CA TYR A 69 -6.87 -8.35 2.27
C TYR A 69 -8.16 -7.78 2.83
N ILE A 70 -8.80 -8.55 3.69
CA ILE A 70 -10.01 -8.15 4.41
C ILE A 70 -9.78 -8.45 5.88
N GLU A 71 -9.87 -7.41 6.74
CA GLU A 71 -9.68 -7.56 8.19
C GLU A 71 -8.41 -8.34 8.57
N ASP A 72 -7.28 -7.96 7.97
CA ASP A 72 -5.95 -8.59 8.18
C ASP A 72 -5.83 -10.03 7.70
N LYS A 73 -6.84 -10.55 7.02
CA LYS A 73 -6.79 -11.87 6.38
C LYS A 73 -6.59 -11.73 4.88
N SER A 74 -5.76 -12.59 4.32
CA SER A 74 -5.54 -12.64 2.88
C SER A 74 -6.50 -13.64 2.23
N TYR A 75 -7.04 -13.23 1.09
CA TYR A 75 -7.92 -14.07 0.26
C TYR A 75 -7.41 -14.08 -1.17
N LYS A 76 -7.59 -15.20 -1.85
CA LYS A 76 -7.27 -15.27 -3.27
C LYS A 76 -8.24 -14.40 -4.07
N LEU A 77 -7.68 -13.52 -4.90
CA LEU A 77 -8.48 -12.67 -5.78
C LEU A 77 -8.92 -13.47 -7.00
N ASP A 78 -10.21 -13.76 -7.07
CA ASP A 78 -10.83 -14.45 -8.19
C ASP A 78 -11.94 -13.58 -8.77
N ILE A 79 -11.66 -12.95 -9.91
CA ILE A 79 -12.61 -12.05 -10.57
C ILE A 79 -13.56 -12.88 -11.42
N LEU A 80 -14.84 -12.87 -11.05
CA LEU A 80 -15.89 -13.59 -11.78
C LEU A 80 -16.35 -12.83 -13.00
N LYS A 81 -16.57 -11.52 -12.86
CA LYS A 81 -17.18 -10.69 -13.88
C LYS A 81 -16.80 -9.24 -13.67
N VAL A 82 -16.64 -8.51 -14.77
CA VAL A 82 -16.40 -7.06 -14.73
C VAL A 82 -17.41 -6.39 -15.65
N ASN A 83 -18.23 -5.50 -15.10
CA ASN A 83 -19.12 -4.65 -15.87
C ASN A 83 -18.47 -3.29 -16.05
N LYS A 84 -17.91 -3.05 -17.22
CA LYS A 84 -17.20 -1.82 -17.53
C LYS A 84 -18.16 -0.66 -17.79
N ASN A 85 -17.75 0.52 -17.38
CA ASN A 85 -18.42 1.79 -17.70
C ASN A 85 -19.88 1.85 -17.22
N ILE A 86 -20.17 1.30 -16.04
CA ILE A 86 -21.51 1.33 -15.45
C ILE A 86 -21.93 2.73 -14.99
N LEU A 87 -20.94 3.55 -14.63
CA LEU A 87 -21.17 4.90 -14.13
C LEU A 87 -20.12 5.83 -14.69
N LYS A 88 -20.55 6.98 -15.18
CA LYS A 88 -19.65 8.04 -15.64
C LYS A 88 -19.93 9.30 -14.83
N ARG A 89 -18.94 9.79 -14.10
CA ARG A 89 -19.07 10.99 -13.27
C ARG A 89 -17.81 11.84 -13.44
N GLU A 90 -18.00 13.10 -13.82
CA GLU A 90 -16.88 14.06 -13.99
C GLU A 90 -15.75 13.55 -14.88
N GLU A 91 -16.06 12.98 -16.04
CA GLU A 91 -15.13 12.37 -17.00
C GLU A 91 -14.45 11.09 -16.50
N MET A 92 -14.73 10.66 -15.26
CA MET A 92 -14.24 9.38 -14.75
C MET A 92 -15.24 8.27 -15.03
N LYS A 93 -14.73 7.17 -15.55
CA LYS A 93 -15.52 5.96 -15.80
C LYS A 93 -15.30 4.97 -14.65
N TYR A 94 -16.40 4.43 -14.14
CA TYR A 94 -16.39 3.44 -13.08
C TYR A 94 -16.88 2.11 -13.60
N SER A 95 -16.30 1.05 -13.05
CA SER A 95 -16.65 -0.33 -13.39
C SER A 95 -17.02 -1.09 -12.13
N SER A 96 -17.89 -2.08 -12.29
CA SER A 96 -18.28 -2.98 -11.22
C SER A 96 -17.50 -4.28 -11.35
N VAL A 97 -16.79 -4.68 -10.29
CA VAL A 97 -16.01 -5.91 -10.25
C VAL A 97 -16.67 -6.89 -9.29
N PHE A 98 -17.01 -8.08 -9.78
CA PHE A 98 -17.55 -9.16 -8.96
C PHE A 98 -16.44 -10.14 -8.62
N ILE A 99 -16.20 -10.32 -7.33
CA ILE A 99 -15.11 -11.14 -6.81
C ILE A 99 -15.68 -12.31 -6.04
N ASN A 100 -15.18 -13.51 -6.32
CA ASN A 100 -15.52 -14.69 -5.55
C ASN A 100 -14.58 -14.79 -4.34
N ILE A 101 -15.14 -14.78 -3.15
CA ILE A 101 -14.39 -14.89 -1.90
C ILE A 101 -15.08 -15.91 -1.00
N GLU A 102 -14.34 -16.90 -0.54
CA GLU A 102 -14.87 -17.87 0.41
C GLU A 102 -14.91 -17.25 1.80
N PHE A 103 -16.03 -16.61 2.10
CA PHE A 103 -16.28 -16.12 3.45
C PHE A 103 -16.73 -17.28 4.34
N THR A 104 -16.15 -17.38 5.50
CA THR A 104 -16.81 -18.09 6.60
C THR A 104 -18.05 -17.28 6.98
N ASP A 105 -19.15 -17.91 7.34
CA ASP A 105 -20.52 -17.40 7.59
C ASP A 105 -20.68 -16.08 8.37
N MET A 106 -19.67 -15.21 8.33
CA MET A 106 -19.63 -13.93 9.09
C MET A 106 -20.31 -12.77 8.38
N TYR A 107 -20.53 -12.86 7.07
CA TYR A 107 -21.07 -11.75 6.28
C TYR A 107 -22.42 -12.11 5.69
N LYS A 108 -23.34 -11.16 5.79
CA LYS A 108 -24.70 -11.28 5.25
C LYS A 108 -24.82 -10.51 3.96
N LEU A 109 -25.85 -10.84 3.19
CA LEU A 109 -26.23 -10.10 1.97
C LEU A 109 -26.34 -8.60 2.28
N ASN A 110 -25.82 -7.76 1.38
CA ASN A 110 -25.76 -6.30 1.49
C ASN A 110 -24.83 -5.74 2.57
N ASP A 111 -24.05 -6.58 3.25
CA ASP A 111 -23.02 -6.08 4.14
C ASP A 111 -21.95 -5.33 3.36
N VAL A 112 -21.49 -4.21 3.92
CA VAL A 112 -20.38 -3.44 3.36
C VAL A 112 -19.08 -3.93 3.95
N ILE A 113 -18.15 -4.29 3.08
CA ILE A 113 -16.84 -4.82 3.48
C ILE A 113 -15.76 -3.88 2.97
N ILE A 114 -14.81 -3.56 3.84
CA ILE A 114 -13.63 -2.79 3.47
C ILE A 114 -12.51 -3.77 3.13
N LEU A 115 -11.99 -3.64 1.92
CA LEU A 115 -10.89 -4.47 1.45
C LEU A 115 -9.71 -3.61 1.03
N SER A 116 -8.53 -4.20 1.06
CA SER A 116 -7.32 -3.53 0.61
C SER A 116 -6.56 -4.38 -0.40
N ILE A 117 -5.97 -3.71 -1.38
CA ILE A 117 -5.14 -4.32 -2.40
C ILE A 117 -3.78 -3.67 -2.38
N ARG A 118 -2.74 -4.48 -2.51
CA ARG A 118 -1.37 -3.98 -2.56
C ARG A 118 -1.14 -3.18 -3.85
N ASP A 119 -0.76 -1.92 -3.69
CA ASP A 119 -0.31 -1.06 -4.77
C ASP A 119 1.21 -1.21 -4.94
N LYS A 120 1.79 -0.40 -5.80
CA LYS A 120 3.24 -0.42 -6.04
C LYS A 120 4.02 -0.19 -4.76
N GLY A 121 5.13 -0.91 -4.60
CA GLY A 121 6.10 -0.58 -3.56
C GLY A 121 6.71 0.79 -3.84
N VAL A 122 6.67 1.68 -2.86
CA VAL A 122 7.23 3.02 -2.93
C VAL A 122 8.46 3.08 -2.04
N ARG A 123 9.55 3.70 -2.53
CA ARG A 123 10.75 3.90 -1.72
C ARG A 123 10.46 4.94 -0.63
N LEU A 124 11.00 4.71 0.55
CA LEU A 124 10.84 5.65 1.68
C LEU A 124 11.26 7.08 1.31
N ILE A 125 12.32 7.21 0.53
CA ILE A 125 12.83 8.52 0.13
C ILE A 125 11.82 9.29 -0.75
N GLU A 126 11.03 8.59 -1.56
CA GLU A 126 9.98 9.22 -2.36
C GLU A 126 8.86 9.78 -1.48
N ILE A 127 8.53 9.09 -0.39
CA ILE A 127 7.56 9.56 0.60
C ILE A 127 8.07 10.84 1.28
N PHE A 128 9.33 10.86 1.65
CA PHE A 128 9.95 12.06 2.23
C PHE A 128 9.96 13.25 1.26
N LYS A 129 10.19 13.01 -0.02
CA LYS A 129 10.10 14.06 -1.05
C LYS A 129 8.71 14.68 -1.13
N ILE A 130 7.67 13.85 -1.11
CA ILE A 130 6.28 14.30 -1.14
C ILE A 130 5.96 15.17 0.07
N ILE A 131 6.36 14.74 1.26
CA ILE A 131 6.17 15.50 2.51
C ILE A 131 6.95 16.82 2.48
N TRP A 132 8.15 16.79 1.95
CA TRP A 132 9.01 17.97 1.89
C TRP A 132 8.51 19.03 0.89
N GLU A 133 7.93 18.61 -0.23
CA GLU A 133 7.41 19.51 -1.26
C GLU A 133 6.07 20.18 -0.89
N GLU A 134 5.34 19.61 0.07
CA GLU A 134 4.14 20.24 0.62
C GLU A 134 4.50 21.31 1.67
#